data_1ed41788179b68bc96ef4110f66ac095
#
_entry.id   1ed41788179b68bc96ef4110f66ac095
#
_cell.length_a   1.000
_cell.length_b   1.000
_cell.length_c   1.000
_cell.angle_alpha   90.00
_cell.angle_beta   90.00
_cell.angle_gamma   90.00
#
_symmetry.space_group_name_H-M   'P 1'
#
loop_
_entity.id
_entity.type
_entity.pdbx_description
1 polymer ?
#
loop_
_entity_poly.entity_id
_entity_poly.type
_entity_poly.pdbx_seq_one_letter_code
_entity_poly.pdbx_strand_id
1 'polypeptide(L)'
;MYFPMELKHNPSAKGDIDAERERREEMLSELRSGMASAEDGREDDDEETFSAEPSEELEALLPYYNQVEEEALKIAERYFRGTFVADSKDVHGQRLFEYALHGHTYRCYVDIYNENEDEINIIEVKATTNSKFRMKDGRDGKIEGLWYSEKRGSEKFPMFVKTGNIWKLADDSALNAGTKKSYDDKKALLLSRYRDEGKYPHDIAFQKFVIDHALKEAGDNRPVHYYLAVLNSEYVYDGARDSAGHAEYNAVDGQELVTFYDMDRIAGEYQSAVKKEIATLESYISTLHDIGKTVPVGEWCAWKKNTECIFYKHCFEKLRSVPEYNRANNYISFRGFKAGDIKDKYQLVNEGCWKFDDVPADWLDKENHKIQRDCYESGEEYVDKDKMRFWLDKIEYPIYHFDFESFPCPLPRFKGEVPYRQSVFEFSLHIERQPGVCDKQKDNFIFLNRDSDDDERRDLAKAIVDHFEFNEDGALRGTMLAQNTNFEKGRLEELATTYPEYRDRLLAIRDKSADLIHLLKTKKDFYQANFPKTCDIINYYNKNLSGSYSIKKTLPVLVPSLTYKGMDVGNGVQAYIAYLNYDSRVPTFDTLRTKAERRDALSRYCQQDTWAMVEILRAVRNKI
;
A
#
# COMPACT_ATOMS: atom_id res chain seq x y z
N MET A 1 5.44 -9.57 20.95
CA MET A 1 4.72 -10.48 21.86
C MET A 1 5.26 -11.91 21.81
N TYR A 2 5.49 -12.49 20.63
CA TYR A 2 6.02 -13.87 20.47
C TYR A 2 7.54 -13.97 20.49
N PHE A 3 8.22 -12.86 20.42
CA PHE A 3 9.68 -12.77 20.33
C PHE A 3 10.46 -13.64 21.36
N PRO A 4 10.21 -13.53 22.68
CA PRO A 4 10.94 -14.37 23.63
C PRO A 4 10.59 -15.86 23.52
N MET A 5 9.40 -16.17 23.02
CA MET A 5 8.93 -17.54 22.84
C MET A 5 9.66 -18.20 21.68
N GLU A 6 9.74 -17.52 20.55
CA GLU A 6 10.42 -18.02 19.37
C GLU A 6 11.94 -18.13 19.55
N LEU A 7 12.56 -17.17 20.24
CA LEU A 7 13.96 -17.27 20.61
C LEU A 7 14.30 -18.50 21.48
N LYS A 8 13.34 -18.93 22.32
CA LYS A 8 13.53 -20.13 23.13
C LYS A 8 13.45 -21.41 22.28
N HIS A 9 12.56 -21.45 21.28
CA HIS A 9 12.39 -22.57 20.37
C HIS A 9 13.40 -22.57 19.22
N ASN A 10 13.86 -21.40 18.82
CA ASN A 10 14.85 -21.24 17.76
C ASN A 10 15.95 -20.24 18.16
N PRO A 11 16.93 -20.68 18.98
CA PRO A 11 18.01 -19.80 19.44
C PRO A 11 18.85 -19.18 18.31
N SER A 12 18.86 -19.78 17.12
CA SER A 12 19.56 -19.25 15.94
C SER A 12 18.89 -18.02 15.36
N ALA A 13 17.60 -17.80 15.63
CA ALA A 13 16.89 -16.58 15.24
C ALA A 13 17.35 -15.33 16.01
N LYS A 14 18.11 -15.48 17.10
CA LYS A 14 18.56 -14.38 17.96
C LYS A 14 19.42 -13.34 17.23
N GLY A 15 20.17 -13.76 16.21
CA GLY A 15 20.99 -12.83 15.41
C GLY A 15 20.20 -12.01 14.38
N ASP A 16 18.97 -12.45 14.05
CA ASP A 16 18.14 -11.83 13.02
C ASP A 16 17.04 -10.91 13.58
N ILE A 17 16.86 -10.92 14.91
CA ILE A 17 15.73 -10.26 15.54
C ILE A 17 16.25 -9.40 16.69
N ASP A 18 16.47 -8.13 16.42
CA ASP A 18 16.75 -7.11 17.41
C ASP A 18 15.67 -6.01 17.39
N ALA A 19 15.65 -5.18 18.43
CA ALA A 19 14.67 -4.10 18.55
C ALA A 19 14.81 -3.06 17.42
N GLU A 20 16.01 -2.87 16.88
CA GLU A 20 16.29 -1.96 15.78
C GLU A 20 15.67 -2.47 14.49
N ARG A 21 15.79 -3.77 14.20
CA ARG A 21 15.15 -4.38 13.04
C ARG A 21 13.63 -4.29 13.11
N GLU A 22 13.04 -4.56 14.29
CA GLU A 22 11.60 -4.45 14.50
C GLU A 22 11.11 -3.02 14.24
N ARG A 23 11.83 -2.02 14.75
CA ARG A 23 11.54 -0.60 14.51
C ARG A 23 11.64 -0.25 13.03
N ARG A 24 12.68 -0.68 12.35
CA ARG A 24 12.87 -0.45 10.91
C ARG A 24 11.74 -1.05 10.07
N GLU A 25 11.32 -2.26 10.38
CA GLU A 25 10.19 -2.91 9.71
C GLU A 25 8.87 -2.18 9.97
N GLU A 26 8.71 -1.60 11.16
CA GLU A 26 7.53 -0.79 11.49
C GLU A 26 7.51 0.52 10.69
N MET A 27 8.61 1.25 10.65
CA MET A 27 8.75 2.47 9.85
C MET A 27 8.49 2.20 8.36
N LEU A 28 9.09 1.14 7.81
CA LEU A 28 8.88 0.73 6.43
C LEU A 28 7.42 0.38 6.16
N SER A 29 6.78 -0.32 7.09
CA SER A 29 5.35 -0.64 7.03
C SER A 29 4.46 0.60 6.97
N GLU A 30 4.82 1.66 7.70
CA GLU A 30 4.07 2.92 7.67
C GLU A 30 4.19 3.62 6.34
N LEU A 31 5.41 3.75 5.83
CA LEU A 31 5.67 4.34 4.52
C LEU A 31 4.95 3.58 3.41
N ARG A 32 5.04 2.25 3.40
CA ARG A 32 4.31 1.39 2.45
C ARG A 32 2.79 1.56 2.56
N SER A 33 2.27 1.67 3.78
CA SER A 33 0.83 1.93 4.00
C SER A 33 0.40 3.30 3.48
N GLY A 34 1.24 4.32 3.61
CA GLY A 34 1.03 5.64 3.02
C GLY A 34 1.03 5.57 1.49
N MET A 35 2.02 4.89 0.92
CA MET A 35 2.12 4.67 -0.52
C MET A 35 0.92 3.89 -1.08
N ALA A 36 0.52 2.79 -0.43
CA ALA A 36 -0.62 1.98 -0.84
C ALA A 36 -1.96 2.74 -0.75
N SER A 37 -2.11 3.65 0.21
CA SER A 37 -3.32 4.48 0.32
C SER A 37 -3.41 5.55 -0.78
N ALA A 38 -2.30 5.90 -1.41
CA ALA A 38 -2.23 6.81 -2.55
C ALA A 38 -2.41 6.08 -3.90
N GLU A 39 -2.29 4.76 -3.92
CA GLU A 39 -2.51 3.91 -5.09
C GLU A 39 -4.01 3.61 -5.24
N ASP A 40 -4.74 4.52 -5.89
CA ASP A 40 -6.12 4.29 -6.28
C ASP A 40 -6.20 3.14 -7.29
N GLY A 41 -6.69 1.98 -6.84
CA GLY A 41 -7.17 0.92 -7.71
C GLY A 41 -6.23 -0.23 -8.06
N ARG A 42 -5.13 -0.44 -7.33
CA ARG A 42 -4.47 -1.74 -7.38
C ARG A 42 -5.43 -2.79 -6.79
N GLU A 43 -5.90 -3.70 -7.63
CA GLU A 43 -6.60 -4.89 -7.15
C GLU A 43 -5.64 -5.70 -6.27
N ASP A 44 -6.14 -6.34 -5.23
CA ASP A 44 -5.40 -7.09 -4.17
C ASP A 44 -4.44 -8.20 -4.66
N ASP A 45 -4.22 -8.32 -5.97
CA ASP A 45 -3.44 -9.39 -6.60
C ASP A 45 -1.96 -9.06 -6.79
N ASP A 46 -1.52 -7.82 -6.53
CA ASP A 46 -0.10 -7.43 -6.63
C ASP A 46 0.66 -7.67 -5.32
N GLU A 47 0.72 -8.92 -4.85
CA GLU A 47 1.59 -9.33 -3.73
C GLU A 47 3.10 -9.16 -4.05
N GLU A 48 3.47 -8.73 -5.25
CA GLU A 48 4.86 -8.66 -5.70
C GLU A 48 5.56 -7.31 -5.46
N THR A 49 4.88 -6.34 -4.89
CA THR A 49 5.38 -4.96 -4.82
C THR A 49 6.58 -4.78 -3.89
N PHE A 50 6.93 -5.76 -3.08
CA PHE A 50 7.92 -5.62 -2.00
C PHE A 50 9.01 -6.71 -2.02
N SER A 51 9.64 -6.92 -3.17
CA SER A 51 10.74 -7.89 -3.33
C SER A 51 12.14 -7.29 -3.22
N ALA A 52 12.28 -5.98 -2.95
CA ALA A 52 13.56 -5.40 -2.55
C ALA A 52 13.94 -5.89 -1.14
N GLU A 53 15.24 -6.02 -0.87
CA GLU A 53 15.66 -6.26 0.50
C GLU A 53 15.12 -5.13 1.38
N PRO A 54 14.41 -5.43 2.48
CA PRO A 54 13.79 -4.41 3.33
C PRO A 54 14.74 -3.31 3.79
N SER A 55 16.03 -3.61 3.91
CA SER A 55 17.08 -2.66 4.27
C SER A 55 17.30 -1.57 3.21
N GLU A 56 17.33 -1.92 1.93
CA GLU A 56 17.59 -0.95 0.84
C GLU A 56 16.43 0.04 0.68
N GLU A 57 15.20 -0.47 0.72
CA GLU A 57 14.02 0.37 0.64
C GLU A 57 13.92 1.33 1.83
N LEU A 58 14.16 0.83 3.04
CA LEU A 58 14.15 1.66 4.24
C LEU A 58 15.23 2.74 4.19
N GLU A 59 16.45 2.41 3.80
CA GLU A 59 17.53 3.39 3.68
C GLU A 59 17.18 4.51 2.69
N ALA A 60 16.50 4.17 1.59
CA ALA A 60 16.06 5.16 0.61
C ALA A 60 14.92 6.05 1.12
N LEU A 61 14.03 5.53 1.96
CA LEU A 61 12.82 6.24 2.44
C LEU A 61 12.98 6.89 3.82
N LEU A 62 13.94 6.44 4.62
CA LEU A 62 14.18 6.95 5.98
C LEU A 62 14.38 8.47 6.05
N PRO A 63 15.09 9.13 5.11
CA PRO A 63 15.20 10.59 5.11
C PRO A 63 13.85 11.32 5.04
N TYR A 64 12.91 10.78 4.27
CA TYR A 64 11.55 11.36 4.15
C TYR A 64 10.74 11.13 5.42
N TYR A 65 10.89 9.98 6.07
CA TYR A 65 10.24 9.71 7.36
C TYR A 65 10.69 10.72 8.43
N ASN A 66 12.00 10.88 8.60
CA ASN A 66 12.56 11.85 9.55
C ASN A 66 12.10 13.28 9.24
N GLN A 67 12.03 13.65 7.97
CA GLN A 67 11.55 14.98 7.57
C GLN A 67 10.06 15.17 7.90
N VAL A 68 9.22 14.14 7.86
CA VAL A 68 7.81 14.23 8.31
C VAL A 68 7.73 14.56 9.80
N GLU A 69 8.57 13.94 10.64
CA GLU A 69 8.64 14.24 12.08
C GLU A 69 9.11 15.68 12.33
N GLU A 70 10.13 16.13 11.61
CA GLU A 70 10.64 17.52 11.72
C GLU A 70 9.57 18.54 11.32
N GLU A 71 8.85 18.32 10.23
CA GLU A 71 7.77 19.22 9.80
C GLU A 71 6.57 19.18 10.76
N ALA A 72 6.25 18.01 11.33
CA ALA A 72 5.21 17.88 12.34
C ALA A 72 5.57 18.70 13.59
N LEU A 73 6.82 18.68 14.05
CA LEU A 73 7.28 19.49 15.17
C LEU A 73 7.17 21.00 14.86
N LYS A 74 7.69 21.46 13.72
CA LYS A 74 7.60 22.88 13.29
C LYS A 74 6.14 23.38 13.24
N ILE A 75 5.22 22.51 12.78
CA ILE A 75 3.80 22.87 12.74
C ILE A 75 3.18 22.82 14.14
N ALA A 76 3.54 21.81 14.97
CA ALA A 76 3.05 21.72 16.34
C ALA A 76 3.38 22.96 17.17
N GLU A 77 4.59 23.54 17.02
CA GLU A 77 5.01 24.77 17.70
C GLU A 77 4.09 25.98 17.44
N ARG A 78 3.33 25.96 16.34
CA ARG A 78 2.36 27.02 16.00
C ARG A 78 0.99 26.84 16.69
N TYR A 79 0.65 25.62 17.06
CA TYR A 79 -0.69 25.24 17.55
C TYR A 79 -0.72 24.86 19.03
N PHE A 80 0.38 24.38 19.59
CA PHE A 80 0.48 23.98 20.99
C PHE A 80 1.34 24.98 21.77
N ARG A 81 0.81 25.48 22.89
CA ARG A 81 1.53 26.42 23.76
C ARG A 81 2.38 25.67 24.75
N GLY A 82 3.57 26.21 25.05
CA GLY A 82 4.45 25.65 26.07
C GLY A 82 5.83 25.33 25.54
N THR A 83 6.54 24.48 26.26
CA THR A 83 7.90 24.07 25.93
C THR A 83 7.86 22.69 25.26
N PHE A 84 8.56 22.56 24.15
CA PHE A 84 8.82 21.30 23.51
C PHE A 84 10.10 20.72 24.07
N VAL A 85 10.04 19.49 24.60
CA VAL A 85 11.18 18.82 25.23
C VAL A 85 11.64 17.70 24.30
N ALA A 86 12.86 17.87 23.77
CA ALA A 86 13.59 16.79 23.12
C ALA A 86 14.53 16.16 24.15
N ASP A 87 14.49 14.87 24.38
CA ASP A 87 15.44 14.20 25.25
C ASP A 87 16.76 13.99 24.48
N SER A 88 17.81 14.73 24.91
CA SER A 88 19.12 14.70 24.26
C SER A 88 19.90 13.38 24.46
N LYS A 89 19.34 12.40 25.14
CA LYS A 89 20.01 11.13 25.46
C LYS A 89 19.73 10.02 24.46
N ASP A 90 18.71 10.16 23.63
CA ASP A 90 18.42 9.20 22.60
C ASP A 90 18.86 9.71 21.22
N VAL A 91 19.26 8.79 20.36
CA VAL A 91 19.77 9.05 18.99
C VAL A 91 18.74 9.80 18.11
N HIS A 92 17.49 9.91 18.56
CA HIS A 92 16.36 10.49 17.82
C HIS A 92 15.61 11.60 18.58
N GLY A 93 16.04 12.03 19.77
CA GLY A 93 15.37 13.11 20.53
C GLY A 93 13.98 12.77 21.09
N GLN A 94 13.60 11.49 21.13
CA GLN A 94 12.31 11.04 21.63
C GLN A 94 12.34 10.85 23.16
N ARG A 95 11.24 11.21 23.84
CA ARG A 95 11.11 11.04 25.29
C ARG A 95 10.63 9.63 25.63
N LEU A 96 11.39 8.92 26.48
CA LEU A 96 11.05 7.59 27.00
C LEU A 96 10.15 7.69 28.24
N PHE A 97 9.07 6.91 28.26
CA PHE A 97 8.27 6.64 29.46
C PHE A 97 8.28 5.14 29.79
N GLU A 98 8.36 4.83 31.07
CA GLU A 98 8.38 3.48 31.60
C GLU A 98 7.35 3.33 32.72
N TYR A 99 6.64 2.21 32.72
CA TYR A 99 5.73 1.82 33.80
C TYR A 99 5.93 0.35 34.17
N ALA A 100 6.13 0.08 35.45
CA ALA A 100 6.30 -1.28 35.98
C ALA A 100 4.98 -1.83 36.49
N LEU A 101 4.55 -2.99 35.97
CA LEU A 101 3.33 -3.67 36.38
C LEU A 101 3.55 -5.18 36.44
N HIS A 102 3.17 -5.84 37.55
CA HIS A 102 3.25 -7.30 37.78
C HIS A 102 4.65 -7.90 37.49
N GLY A 103 5.71 -7.13 37.72
CA GLY A 103 7.11 -7.55 37.45
C GLY A 103 7.58 -7.39 36.01
N HIS A 104 6.78 -6.79 35.16
CA HIS A 104 7.12 -6.43 33.77
C HIS A 104 7.25 -4.91 33.64
N THR A 105 8.13 -4.46 32.73
CA THR A 105 8.30 -3.03 32.41
C THR A 105 7.71 -2.78 31.03
N TYR A 106 6.74 -1.86 30.96
CA TYR A 106 6.11 -1.38 29.75
C TYR A 106 6.77 -0.05 29.36
N ARG A 107 7.12 0.10 28.09
CA ARG A 107 7.87 1.26 27.58
C ARG A 107 7.19 1.84 26.36
N CYS A 108 7.25 3.16 26.24
CA CYS A 108 6.94 3.84 24.98
C CYS A 108 7.86 5.04 24.80
N TYR A 109 8.13 5.34 23.54
CA TYR A 109 8.80 6.56 23.10
C TYR A 109 7.75 7.52 22.55
N VAL A 110 7.95 8.81 22.76
CA VAL A 110 7.04 9.87 22.32
C VAL A 110 7.75 10.71 21.27
N ASP A 111 7.15 10.85 20.09
CA ASP A 111 7.75 11.61 18.99
C ASP A 111 7.83 13.09 19.33
N ILE A 112 6.72 13.69 19.81
CA ILE A 112 6.70 15.10 20.24
C ILE A 112 6.06 15.19 21.62
N TYR A 113 6.82 15.69 22.58
CA TYR A 113 6.38 16.00 23.93
C TYR A 113 6.34 17.51 24.12
N ASN A 114 5.18 18.04 24.51
CA ASN A 114 4.97 19.44 24.81
C ASN A 114 4.33 19.60 26.18
N GLU A 115 4.78 20.56 26.97
CA GLU A 115 4.22 20.84 28.29
C GLU A 115 4.18 22.34 28.62
N ASN A 116 3.22 22.70 29.45
CA ASN A 116 3.13 23.99 30.11
C ASN A 116 2.73 23.78 31.58
N GLU A 117 2.42 24.85 32.32
CA GLU A 117 2.06 24.79 33.74
C GLU A 117 0.75 24.03 33.98
N ASP A 118 -0.17 24.00 32.98
CA ASP A 118 -1.54 23.50 33.13
C ASP A 118 -1.73 22.11 32.56
N GLU A 119 -0.99 21.73 31.49
CA GLU A 119 -1.25 20.51 30.71
C GLU A 119 0.00 19.92 30.06
N ILE A 120 -0.10 18.66 29.66
CA ILE A 120 0.89 17.93 28.86
C ILE A 120 0.23 17.49 27.56
N ASN A 121 0.90 17.70 26.43
CA ASN A 121 0.46 17.24 25.12
C ASN A 121 1.45 16.20 24.59
N ILE A 122 0.92 15.04 24.25
CA ILE A 122 1.63 13.89 23.64
C ILE A 122 1.18 13.80 22.20
N ILE A 123 2.12 13.88 21.26
CA ILE A 123 1.80 13.87 19.84
C ILE A 123 2.59 12.74 19.18
N GLU A 124 1.86 11.75 18.69
CA GLU A 124 2.41 10.65 17.88
C GLU A 124 2.39 11.06 16.42
N VAL A 125 3.52 10.97 15.75
CA VAL A 125 3.67 11.31 14.33
C VAL A 125 3.63 10.05 13.48
N LYS A 126 2.83 10.07 12.42
CA LYS A 126 2.78 8.97 11.46
C LYS A 126 2.94 9.48 10.05
N ALA A 127 3.89 8.89 9.32
CA ALA A 127 4.12 9.15 7.90
C ALA A 127 3.02 8.52 7.03
N THR A 128 1.77 8.93 7.26
CA THR A 128 0.58 8.55 6.49
C THR A 128 -0.32 9.75 6.30
N THR A 129 -1.28 9.67 5.38
CA THR A 129 -2.23 10.77 5.17
C THR A 129 -3.49 10.64 6.02
N ASN A 130 -4.19 11.75 6.19
CA ASN A 130 -5.49 11.81 6.87
C ASN A 130 -6.66 11.32 6.01
N SER A 131 -6.45 10.84 4.79
CA SER A 131 -7.51 10.45 3.84
C SER A 131 -8.51 9.46 4.41
N LYS A 132 -8.04 8.52 5.25
CA LYS A 132 -8.89 7.51 5.89
C LYS A 132 -9.78 8.05 7.03
N PHE A 133 -9.41 9.14 7.67
CA PHE A 133 -10.17 9.77 8.75
C PHE A 133 -11.13 10.83 8.24
N ARG A 134 -10.83 11.41 7.09
CA ARG A 134 -11.51 12.56 6.55
C ARG A 134 -12.59 12.15 5.57
N MET A 135 -13.81 12.65 5.78
CA MET A 135 -14.88 12.54 4.81
C MET A 135 -14.58 13.44 3.60
N LYS A 136 -14.57 12.86 2.41
CA LYS A 136 -14.36 13.57 1.13
C LYS A 136 -15.23 12.98 0.02
N ASP A 137 -15.51 13.78 -1.00
CA ASP A 137 -16.11 13.28 -2.23
C ASP A 137 -15.07 12.45 -2.99
N GLY A 138 -15.39 11.18 -3.21
CA GLY A 138 -14.59 10.29 -4.01
C GLY A 138 -14.96 10.34 -5.48
N ARG A 139 -14.19 9.63 -6.29
CA ARG A 139 -14.53 9.38 -7.69
C ARG A 139 -15.88 8.65 -7.77
N ASP A 140 -16.61 8.78 -8.84
CA ASP A 140 -17.93 8.14 -9.05
C ASP A 140 -19.05 8.61 -8.10
N GLY A 141 -18.90 9.76 -7.42
CA GLY A 141 -19.91 10.31 -6.51
C GLY A 141 -20.09 9.50 -5.21
N LYS A 142 -19.16 8.60 -4.90
CA LYS A 142 -19.11 7.92 -3.61
C LYS A 142 -18.41 8.81 -2.59
N ILE A 143 -18.86 8.77 -1.34
CA ILE A 143 -18.16 9.45 -0.25
C ILE A 143 -17.17 8.48 0.38
N GLU A 144 -15.92 8.93 0.46
CA GLU A 144 -14.79 8.19 1.04
C GLU A 144 -14.45 8.69 2.44
N GLY A 145 -13.55 7.95 3.13
CA GLY A 145 -13.11 8.25 4.48
C GLY A 145 -14.15 7.89 5.54
N LEU A 146 -14.02 8.49 6.72
CA LEU A 146 -14.81 8.11 7.89
C LEU A 146 -15.98 9.07 8.10
N TRP A 147 -17.22 8.55 7.92
CA TRP A 147 -18.46 9.31 8.03
C TRP A 147 -19.59 8.45 8.59
N TYR A 148 -20.61 9.11 9.17
CA TYR A 148 -21.84 8.47 9.62
C TYR A 148 -23.07 9.11 8.95
N SER A 149 -24.24 8.47 9.03
CA SER A 149 -25.44 8.93 8.35
C SER A 149 -26.68 8.77 9.21
N GLU A 150 -27.72 9.53 8.89
CA GLU A 150 -29.06 9.30 9.44
C GLU A 150 -29.66 7.97 8.93
N LYS A 151 -30.50 7.33 9.77
CA LYS A 151 -31.05 5.97 9.54
C LYS A 151 -31.82 5.81 8.22
N ARG A 152 -32.25 6.87 7.57
CA ARG A 152 -33.01 6.86 6.31
C ARG A 152 -32.64 8.00 5.37
N GLY A 153 -31.63 8.80 5.72
CA GLY A 153 -31.25 9.98 4.99
C GLY A 153 -30.09 9.74 4.03
N SER A 154 -30.08 10.51 2.97
CA SER A 154 -28.92 10.65 2.09
C SER A 154 -27.83 11.53 2.73
N GLU A 155 -28.11 12.17 3.86
CA GLU A 155 -27.20 13.10 4.52
C GLU A 155 -26.13 12.34 5.30
N LYS A 156 -24.87 12.67 5.03
CA LYS A 156 -23.68 12.07 5.62
C LYS A 156 -22.91 13.14 6.38
N PHE A 157 -22.34 12.76 7.51
CA PHE A 157 -21.64 13.64 8.43
C PHE A 157 -20.24 13.12 8.71
N PRO A 158 -19.22 13.99 8.76
CA PRO A 158 -17.85 13.58 9.07
C PRO A 158 -17.73 13.09 10.53
N MET A 159 -16.96 12.03 10.74
CA MET A 159 -16.62 11.56 12.10
C MET A 159 -15.72 12.55 12.84
N PHE A 160 -14.89 13.30 12.12
CA PHE A 160 -14.02 14.32 12.70
C PHE A 160 -14.35 15.70 12.16
N VAL A 161 -14.38 16.69 13.04
CA VAL A 161 -14.65 18.10 12.71
C VAL A 161 -13.40 18.92 12.98
N LYS A 162 -12.98 19.74 12.01
CA LYS A 162 -11.76 20.57 12.07
C LYS A 162 -12.02 21.88 12.81
N THR A 163 -11.12 22.20 13.77
CA THR A 163 -11.06 23.51 14.43
C THR A 163 -9.61 24.00 14.38
N GLY A 164 -9.33 25.02 13.57
CA GLY A 164 -7.95 25.39 13.24
C GLY A 164 -7.25 24.27 12.49
N ASN A 165 -6.14 23.77 13.02
CA ASN A 165 -5.43 22.60 12.46
C ASN A 165 -5.63 21.31 13.29
N ILE A 166 -6.57 21.32 14.23
CA ILE A 166 -6.91 20.17 15.07
C ILE A 166 -8.28 19.61 14.68
N TRP A 167 -8.33 18.31 14.44
CA TRP A 167 -9.54 17.56 14.18
C TRP A 167 -10.01 16.88 15.46
N LYS A 168 -11.28 17.07 15.81
CA LYS A 168 -11.91 16.46 17.00
C LYS A 168 -13.02 15.54 16.58
N LEU A 169 -13.18 14.44 17.32
CA LEU A 169 -14.30 13.53 17.11
C LEU A 169 -15.63 14.31 17.25
N ALA A 170 -16.53 14.12 16.30
CA ALA A 170 -17.82 14.79 16.31
C ALA A 170 -18.62 14.47 17.58
N ASP A 171 -19.32 15.48 18.11
CA ASP A 171 -20.17 15.30 19.30
C ASP A 171 -21.38 14.41 18.96
N ASP A 172 -21.56 13.37 19.72
CA ASP A 172 -22.65 12.41 19.56
C ASP A 172 -23.75 12.52 20.62
N SER A 173 -23.64 13.49 21.53
CA SER A 173 -24.55 13.67 22.67
C SER A 173 -25.99 13.97 22.27
N ALA A 174 -26.19 14.65 21.14
CA ALA A 174 -27.49 15.04 20.63
C ALA A 174 -28.04 14.14 19.51
N LEU A 175 -27.34 13.04 19.16
CA LEU A 175 -27.75 12.16 18.07
C LEU A 175 -28.98 11.33 18.42
N ASN A 176 -29.94 11.23 17.51
CA ASN A 176 -31.05 10.29 17.64
C ASN A 176 -30.56 8.83 17.56
N ALA A 177 -31.34 7.87 18.04
CA ALA A 177 -30.92 6.46 18.17
C ALA A 177 -30.46 5.82 16.85
N GLY A 178 -31.01 6.24 15.71
CA GLY A 178 -30.63 5.68 14.41
C GLY A 178 -29.28 6.20 13.91
N THR A 179 -29.08 7.51 14.01
CA THR A 179 -27.83 8.20 13.67
C THR A 179 -26.72 7.78 14.65
N LYS A 180 -27.05 7.68 15.94
CA LYS A 180 -26.12 7.20 16.99
C LYS A 180 -25.58 5.80 16.67
N LYS A 181 -26.43 4.89 16.21
CA LYS A 181 -25.97 3.56 15.79
C LYS A 181 -24.98 3.65 14.63
N SER A 182 -25.26 4.43 13.61
CA SER A 182 -24.33 4.63 12.49
C SER A 182 -23.00 5.22 12.93
N TYR A 183 -23.06 6.19 13.85
CA TYR A 183 -21.86 6.77 14.47
C TYR A 183 -21.06 5.73 15.26
N ASP A 184 -21.72 4.95 16.11
CA ASP A 184 -21.06 3.93 16.93
C ASP A 184 -20.44 2.81 16.07
N ASP A 185 -21.11 2.39 14.99
CA ASP A 185 -20.57 1.42 14.02
C ASP A 185 -19.27 1.95 13.37
N LYS A 186 -19.19 3.27 13.08
CA LYS A 186 -17.98 3.88 12.54
C LYS A 186 -16.91 4.12 13.60
N LYS A 187 -17.30 4.53 14.81
CA LYS A 187 -16.37 4.63 15.94
C LYS A 187 -15.72 3.28 16.28
N ALA A 188 -16.45 2.18 16.12
CA ALA A 188 -15.91 0.84 16.33
C ALA A 188 -14.74 0.49 15.39
N LEU A 189 -14.65 1.13 14.20
CA LEU A 189 -13.47 0.97 13.32
C LEU A 189 -12.23 1.60 13.96
N LEU A 190 -12.38 2.77 14.60
CA LEU A 190 -11.29 3.45 15.32
C LEU A 190 -10.85 2.66 16.56
N LEU A 191 -11.73 1.83 17.12
CA LEU A 191 -11.47 1.00 18.30
C LEU A 191 -11.02 -0.43 17.95
N SER A 192 -10.59 -0.68 16.71
CA SER A 192 -10.12 -1.98 16.26
C SER A 192 -8.72 -1.88 15.65
N ARG A 193 -7.72 -2.43 16.33
CA ARG A 193 -6.32 -2.47 15.85
C ARG A 193 -6.13 -3.16 14.49
N TYR A 194 -7.10 -3.99 14.07
CA TYR A 194 -7.08 -4.73 12.81
C TYR A 194 -7.67 -3.94 11.64
N ARG A 195 -8.10 -2.69 11.88
CA ARG A 195 -8.61 -1.78 10.87
C ARG A 195 -7.58 -0.68 10.60
N ASP A 196 -7.53 -0.22 9.35
CA ASP A 196 -6.61 0.86 8.97
C ASP A 196 -6.87 2.15 9.75
N GLU A 197 -8.14 2.40 10.11
CA GLU A 197 -8.54 3.55 10.91
C GLU A 197 -8.15 3.40 12.40
N GLY A 198 -8.03 2.17 12.90
CA GLY A 198 -7.86 1.88 14.33
C GLY A 198 -6.44 1.55 14.78
N LYS A 199 -5.53 1.25 13.86
CA LYS A 199 -4.15 0.82 14.20
C LYS A 199 -3.38 1.90 14.98
N TYR A 200 -3.38 3.15 14.54
CA TYR A 200 -2.69 4.25 15.22
C TYR A 200 -3.39 4.73 16.50
N PRO A 201 -4.74 4.85 16.54
CA PRO A 201 -5.44 5.01 17.81
C PRO A 201 -5.10 3.96 18.86
N HIS A 202 -4.86 2.70 18.46
CA HIS A 202 -4.41 1.65 19.36
C HIS A 202 -3.01 1.92 19.92
N ASP A 203 -2.07 2.35 19.10
CA ASP A 203 -0.70 2.68 19.53
C ASP A 203 -0.74 3.82 20.56
N ILE A 204 -1.49 4.87 20.29
CA ILE A 204 -1.71 5.99 21.21
C ILE A 204 -2.41 5.53 22.52
N ALA A 205 -3.35 4.61 22.42
CA ALA A 205 -4.02 4.06 23.61
C ALA A 205 -3.06 3.26 24.51
N PHE A 206 -2.10 2.56 23.91
CA PHE A 206 -1.03 1.91 24.67
C PHE A 206 -0.07 2.93 25.28
N GLN A 207 0.34 3.95 24.55
CA GLN A 207 1.15 5.05 25.09
C GLN A 207 0.43 5.71 26.26
N LYS A 208 -0.86 6.01 26.11
CA LYS A 208 -1.69 6.57 27.20
C LYS A 208 -1.66 5.69 28.44
N PHE A 209 -1.78 4.36 28.29
CA PHE A 209 -1.68 3.44 29.42
C PHE A 209 -0.33 3.60 30.15
N VAL A 210 0.78 3.64 29.45
CA VAL A 210 2.12 3.75 30.06
C VAL A 210 2.34 5.14 30.67
N ILE A 211 2.06 6.20 29.93
CA ILE A 211 2.36 7.59 30.30
C ILE A 211 1.53 8.05 31.49
N ASP A 212 0.20 7.82 31.46
CA ASP A 212 -0.69 8.22 32.56
C ASP A 212 -0.26 7.57 33.88
N HIS A 213 0.18 6.28 33.85
CA HIS A 213 0.65 5.61 35.06
C HIS A 213 2.03 6.11 35.49
N ALA A 214 2.96 6.32 34.57
CA ALA A 214 4.30 6.82 34.88
C ALA A 214 4.25 8.23 35.48
N LEU A 215 3.47 9.14 34.90
CA LEU A 215 3.30 10.50 35.40
C LEU A 215 2.65 10.52 36.79
N LYS A 216 1.63 9.68 37.00
CA LYS A 216 0.97 9.55 38.30
C LYS A 216 1.95 9.04 39.37
N GLU A 217 2.80 8.07 39.06
CA GLU A 217 3.84 7.58 39.98
C GLU A 217 4.89 8.67 40.27
N ALA A 218 5.18 9.52 39.30
CA ALA A 218 6.06 10.70 39.47
C ALA A 218 5.41 11.86 40.24
N GLY A 219 4.11 11.77 40.56
CA GLY A 219 3.35 12.80 41.26
C GLY A 219 2.89 13.96 40.38
N ASP A 220 3.01 13.84 39.06
CA ASP A 220 2.46 14.79 38.11
C ASP A 220 0.98 14.47 37.83
N ASN A 221 0.11 15.42 38.18
CA ASN A 221 -1.35 15.27 38.05
C ASN A 221 -1.95 16.21 37.02
N ARG A 222 -1.12 16.85 36.19
CA ARG A 222 -1.61 17.68 35.07
C ARG A 222 -2.43 16.81 34.10
N PRO A 223 -3.47 17.35 33.45
CA PRO A 223 -4.15 16.66 32.37
C PRO A 223 -3.18 16.36 31.21
N VAL A 224 -3.32 15.19 30.64
CA VAL A 224 -2.51 14.73 29.49
C VAL A 224 -3.40 14.56 28.28
N HIS A 225 -3.08 15.25 27.21
CA HIS A 225 -3.78 15.21 25.94
C HIS A 225 -2.99 14.43 24.90
N TYR A 226 -3.69 13.63 24.08
CA TYR A 226 -3.10 12.72 23.11
C TYR A 226 -3.52 13.09 21.71
N TYR A 227 -2.57 13.25 20.81
CA TYR A 227 -2.81 13.64 19.42
C TYR A 227 -2.11 12.69 18.46
N LEU A 228 -2.75 12.49 17.31
CA LEU A 228 -2.15 11.85 16.15
C LEU A 228 -1.83 12.92 15.10
N ALA A 229 -0.56 13.09 14.74
CA ALA A 229 -0.11 13.95 13.66
C ALA A 229 0.06 13.14 12.38
N VAL A 230 -0.58 13.56 11.29
CA VAL A 230 -0.53 12.90 9.99
C VAL A 230 -0.46 13.92 8.86
N LEU A 231 0.06 13.51 7.71
CA LEU A 231 0.10 14.35 6.53
C LEU A 231 -1.32 14.69 6.04
N ASN A 232 -1.50 15.94 5.62
CA ASN A 232 -2.76 16.43 5.10
C ASN A 232 -2.89 16.10 3.61
N SER A 233 -3.78 15.19 3.26
CA SER A 233 -4.03 14.76 1.88
C SER A 233 -4.54 15.87 0.94
N GLU A 234 -4.91 17.04 1.48
CA GLU A 234 -5.32 18.22 0.67
C GLU A 234 -4.27 19.33 0.65
N TYR A 235 -3.15 19.13 1.30
CA TYR A 235 -2.06 20.08 1.19
C TYR A 235 -1.49 20.06 -0.23
N VAL A 236 -1.58 21.18 -0.92
CA VAL A 236 -1.02 21.34 -2.27
C VAL A 236 0.24 22.20 -2.16
N TYR A 237 1.38 21.61 -2.44
CA TYR A 237 2.66 22.29 -2.35
C TYR A 237 2.78 23.42 -3.37
N ASP A 238 3.15 24.61 -2.91
CA ASP A 238 3.27 25.82 -3.75
C ASP A 238 4.59 25.92 -4.52
N GLY A 239 5.55 25.04 -4.23
CA GLY A 239 6.87 25.02 -4.85
C GLY A 239 7.91 25.91 -4.14
N ALA A 240 7.60 26.39 -2.93
CA ALA A 240 8.54 27.21 -2.16
C ALA A 240 9.82 26.43 -1.82
N ARG A 241 10.97 27.12 -1.90
CA ARG A 241 12.27 26.53 -1.55
C ARG A 241 13.06 27.54 -0.71
N ASP A 242 13.84 27.03 0.23
CA ASP A 242 14.77 27.80 1.03
C ASP A 242 15.99 28.29 0.19
N SER A 243 16.88 29.04 0.80
CA SER A 243 18.08 29.55 0.15
C SER A 243 19.09 28.48 -0.29
N ALA A 244 18.97 27.26 0.25
CA ALA A 244 19.78 26.08 -0.11
C ALA A 244 19.11 25.23 -1.19
N GLY A 245 17.85 25.55 -1.56
CA GLY A 245 17.09 24.82 -2.57
C GLY A 245 16.24 23.69 -2.02
N HIS A 246 16.19 23.47 -0.70
CA HIS A 246 15.31 22.49 -0.08
C HIS A 246 13.85 22.94 -0.11
N ALA A 247 12.92 22.00 -0.20
CA ALA A 247 11.49 22.30 -0.14
C ALA A 247 11.11 22.94 1.22
N GLU A 248 10.34 24.01 1.16
CA GLU A 248 9.81 24.73 2.32
C GLU A 248 8.29 24.59 2.34
N TYR A 249 7.74 23.97 3.39
CA TYR A 249 6.33 23.64 3.48
C TYR A 249 5.57 24.68 4.30
N ASN A 250 5.21 25.79 3.66
CA ASN A 250 4.40 26.84 4.24
C ASN A 250 2.90 26.45 4.17
N ALA A 251 2.09 27.08 5.04
CA ALA A 251 0.63 26.96 4.92
C ALA A 251 0.15 27.54 3.58
N VAL A 252 -0.62 26.78 2.82
CA VAL A 252 -1.19 27.17 1.53
C VAL A 252 -2.71 27.17 1.65
N ASP A 253 -3.35 28.29 1.36
CA ASP A 253 -4.81 28.47 1.48
C ASP A 253 -5.38 28.01 2.84
N GLY A 254 -4.61 28.21 3.92
CA GLY A 254 -4.98 27.82 5.28
C GLY A 254 -4.84 26.31 5.56
N GLN A 255 -4.23 25.56 4.65
CA GLN A 255 -3.89 24.16 4.84
C GLN A 255 -2.42 24.01 5.21
N GLU A 256 -2.15 23.31 6.30
CA GLU A 256 -0.81 22.91 6.71
C GLU A 256 -0.47 21.53 6.12
N LEU A 257 0.83 21.25 5.95
CA LEU A 257 1.31 19.94 5.49
C LEU A 257 0.94 18.82 6.45
N VAL A 258 1.01 19.07 7.77
CA VAL A 258 0.65 18.12 8.83
C VAL A 258 -0.57 18.66 9.58
N THR A 259 -1.46 17.76 9.96
CA THR A 259 -2.67 18.06 10.75
C THR A 259 -2.78 17.13 11.94
N PHE A 260 -3.45 17.57 13.01
CA PHE A 260 -3.52 16.87 14.29
C PHE A 260 -4.94 16.35 14.53
N TYR A 261 -5.04 15.12 15.04
CA TYR A 261 -6.30 14.50 15.46
C TYR A 261 -6.28 14.33 16.98
N ASP A 262 -7.24 14.93 17.66
CA ASP A 262 -7.47 14.73 19.09
C ASP A 262 -7.95 13.30 19.33
N MET A 263 -7.15 12.53 20.05
CA MET A 263 -7.38 11.12 20.33
C MET A 263 -7.79 10.85 21.78
N ASP A 264 -7.95 11.87 22.63
CA ASP A 264 -8.24 11.71 24.05
C ASP A 264 -9.41 10.77 24.31
N ARG A 265 -10.52 11.02 23.61
CA ARG A 265 -11.73 10.22 23.76
C ARG A 265 -11.54 8.79 23.28
N ILE A 266 -10.95 8.59 22.10
CA ILE A 266 -10.72 7.26 21.54
C ILE A 266 -9.71 6.48 22.37
N ALA A 267 -8.58 7.09 22.73
CA ALA A 267 -7.57 6.46 23.57
C ALA A 267 -8.10 6.12 24.96
N GLY A 268 -8.99 6.96 25.51
CA GLY A 268 -9.70 6.69 26.78
C GLY A 268 -10.65 5.49 26.70
N GLU A 269 -11.49 5.42 25.66
CA GLU A 269 -12.41 4.29 25.43
C GLU A 269 -11.65 2.98 25.15
N TYR A 270 -10.45 3.06 24.57
CA TYR A 270 -9.62 1.90 24.25
C TYR A 270 -8.95 1.25 25.48
N GLN A 271 -8.87 1.93 26.63
CA GLN A 271 -8.12 1.45 27.82
C GLN A 271 -8.58 0.07 28.31
N SER A 272 -9.86 -0.25 28.18
CA SER A 272 -10.38 -1.57 28.56
C SER A 272 -9.81 -2.70 27.67
N ALA A 273 -9.61 -2.43 26.38
CA ALA A 273 -9.01 -3.39 25.46
C ALA A 273 -7.50 -3.52 25.72
N VAL A 274 -6.78 -2.40 25.91
CA VAL A 274 -5.35 -2.40 26.24
C VAL A 274 -5.07 -3.23 27.49
N LYS A 275 -5.85 -3.06 28.56
CA LYS A 275 -5.70 -3.86 29.80
C LYS A 275 -5.91 -5.35 29.58
N LYS A 276 -6.87 -5.74 28.73
CA LYS A 276 -7.08 -7.15 28.37
C LYS A 276 -5.92 -7.71 27.56
N GLU A 277 -5.39 -6.93 26.62
CA GLU A 277 -4.24 -7.33 25.83
C GLU A 277 -2.98 -7.49 26.70
N ILE A 278 -2.74 -6.56 27.64
CA ILE A 278 -1.65 -6.67 28.63
C ILE A 278 -1.79 -7.95 29.45
N ALA A 279 -2.97 -8.24 30.00
CA ALA A 279 -3.20 -9.46 30.77
C ALA A 279 -2.98 -10.73 29.92
N THR A 280 -3.38 -10.71 28.65
CA THR A 280 -3.14 -11.80 27.72
C THR A 280 -1.64 -11.96 27.45
N LEU A 281 -0.92 -10.86 27.26
CA LEU A 281 0.52 -10.84 27.06
C LEU A 281 1.27 -11.40 28.27
N GLU A 282 0.92 -10.96 29.47
CA GLU A 282 1.49 -11.47 30.74
C GLU A 282 1.23 -12.97 30.90
N SER A 283 0.03 -13.43 30.54
CA SER A 283 -0.31 -14.86 30.54
C SER A 283 0.57 -15.65 29.58
N TYR A 284 0.81 -15.14 28.37
CA TYR A 284 1.71 -15.78 27.41
C TYR A 284 3.15 -15.82 27.94
N ILE A 285 3.65 -14.73 28.50
CA ILE A 285 5.01 -14.67 29.07
C ILE A 285 5.16 -15.66 30.22
N SER A 286 4.17 -15.77 31.10
CA SER A 286 4.21 -16.69 32.23
C SER A 286 4.16 -18.16 31.82
N THR A 287 3.52 -18.49 30.71
CA THR A 287 3.40 -19.86 30.18
C THR A 287 4.55 -20.24 29.23
N LEU A 288 5.53 -19.36 29.01
CA LEU A 288 6.72 -19.63 28.20
C LEU A 288 7.51 -20.89 28.59
N HIS A 289 7.39 -21.34 29.84
CA HIS A 289 8.07 -22.53 30.35
C HIS A 289 7.42 -23.85 29.93
N ASP A 290 6.13 -23.83 29.55
CA ASP A 290 5.33 -25.02 29.23
C ASP A 290 5.16 -25.26 27.72
N ILE A 291 5.87 -24.51 26.86
CA ILE A 291 5.61 -24.53 25.45
C ILE A 291 6.27 -25.70 24.73
N GLY A 292 5.54 -26.80 24.66
CA GLY A 292 5.62 -27.76 23.56
C GLY A 292 4.50 -27.56 22.52
N LYS A 293 3.74 -26.43 22.57
CA LYS A 293 2.62 -26.17 21.66
C LYS A 293 2.95 -25.01 20.74
N THR A 294 2.85 -25.25 19.45
CA THR A 294 2.86 -24.20 18.41
C THR A 294 1.67 -23.26 18.64
N VAL A 295 1.93 -21.97 18.64
CA VAL A 295 0.86 -20.95 18.63
C VAL A 295 0.19 -20.98 17.26
N PRO A 296 -1.16 -21.08 17.19
CA PRO A 296 -1.87 -21.02 15.92
C PRO A 296 -1.55 -19.72 15.20
N VAL A 297 -1.38 -19.78 13.88
CA VAL A 297 -1.32 -18.57 13.05
C VAL A 297 -2.71 -17.93 12.98
N GLY A 298 -2.79 -16.64 12.93
CA GLY A 298 -4.06 -15.94 13.00
C GLY A 298 -4.06 -14.58 12.34
N GLU A 299 -5.14 -13.86 12.51
CA GLU A 299 -5.38 -12.53 11.93
C GLU A 299 -4.23 -11.55 12.22
N TRP A 300 -3.60 -11.64 13.39
CA TRP A 300 -2.45 -10.82 13.76
C TRP A 300 -1.19 -11.10 12.94
N CYS A 301 -1.11 -12.23 12.25
CA CYS A 301 0.02 -12.56 11.37
C CYS A 301 -0.03 -11.78 10.05
N ALA A 302 -1.17 -11.20 9.70
CA ALA A 302 -1.42 -10.49 8.45
C ALA A 302 -2.14 -9.16 8.62
N TRP A 303 -2.25 -8.65 9.83
CA TRP A 303 -2.97 -7.40 10.08
C TRP A 303 -2.38 -6.20 9.31
N LYS A 304 -1.13 -6.29 8.91
CA LYS A 304 -0.49 -5.34 8.01
C LYS A 304 -0.38 -6.00 6.63
N LYS A 305 -1.20 -5.61 5.68
CA LYS A 305 -1.21 -6.16 4.31
C LYS A 305 0.17 -6.17 3.64
N ASN A 306 1.00 -5.19 3.96
CA ASN A 306 2.28 -4.92 3.30
C ASN A 306 3.48 -5.19 4.21
N THR A 307 3.31 -5.89 5.33
CA THR A 307 4.38 -6.23 6.25
C THR A 307 4.32 -7.70 6.59
N GLU A 308 5.37 -8.41 6.21
CA GLU A 308 5.54 -9.79 6.64
C GLU A 308 5.92 -9.80 8.12
N CYS A 309 5.23 -10.60 8.94
CA CYS A 309 5.63 -10.81 10.32
C CYS A 309 7.06 -11.35 10.35
N ILE A 310 7.94 -10.84 11.22
CA ILE A 310 9.33 -11.30 11.37
C ILE A 310 9.46 -12.81 11.60
N PHE A 311 8.41 -13.45 12.14
CA PHE A 311 8.32 -14.90 12.34
C PHE A 311 7.66 -15.65 11.18
N TYR A 312 7.27 -14.97 10.12
CA TYR A 312 6.57 -15.59 8.99
C TYR A 312 7.35 -16.77 8.42
N LYS A 313 8.66 -16.62 8.25
CA LYS A 313 9.53 -17.68 7.73
C LYS A 313 9.47 -18.94 8.58
N HIS A 314 9.37 -18.79 9.89
CA HIS A 314 9.27 -19.90 10.85
C HIS A 314 7.85 -20.48 10.92
N CYS A 315 6.85 -19.65 11.15
CA CYS A 315 5.45 -20.09 11.32
C CYS A 315 4.87 -20.73 10.06
N PHE A 316 5.34 -20.30 8.88
CA PHE A 316 4.91 -20.80 7.57
C PHE A 316 5.94 -21.72 6.90
N GLU A 317 6.93 -22.24 7.62
CA GLU A 317 7.99 -23.10 7.07
C GLU A 317 7.43 -24.27 6.27
N LYS A 318 6.43 -24.97 6.79
CA LYS A 318 5.76 -26.07 6.09
C LYS A 318 5.10 -25.63 4.79
N LEU A 319 4.37 -24.50 4.80
CA LEU A 319 3.77 -23.96 3.58
C LEU A 319 4.84 -23.55 2.56
N ARG A 320 5.93 -22.94 3.05
CA ARG A 320 7.04 -22.50 2.20
C ARG A 320 7.84 -23.67 1.62
N SER A 321 7.90 -24.80 2.29
CA SER A 321 8.53 -26.02 1.76
C SER A 321 7.73 -26.67 0.62
N VAL A 322 6.44 -26.33 0.49
CA VAL A 322 5.60 -26.75 -0.65
C VAL A 322 5.97 -25.90 -1.87
N PRO A 323 6.17 -26.51 -3.05
CA PRO A 323 6.35 -25.75 -4.30
C PRO A 323 5.22 -24.72 -4.48
N GLU A 324 5.57 -23.52 -4.93
CA GLU A 324 4.63 -22.40 -4.98
C GLU A 324 3.32 -22.75 -5.70
N TYR A 325 3.42 -23.40 -6.88
CA TYR A 325 2.26 -23.81 -7.67
C TYR A 325 1.32 -24.81 -6.97
N ASN A 326 1.75 -25.39 -5.84
CA ASN A 326 1.00 -26.40 -5.10
C ASN A 326 0.53 -25.91 -3.71
N ARG A 327 0.74 -24.64 -3.37
CA ARG A 327 0.35 -24.14 -2.06
C ARG A 327 -1.15 -23.92 -1.96
N ALA A 328 -1.76 -24.41 -0.89
CA ALA A 328 -3.20 -24.28 -0.65
C ALA A 328 -3.68 -22.83 -0.59
N ASN A 329 -2.84 -21.89 -0.16
CA ASN A 329 -3.16 -20.47 -0.11
C ASN A 329 -3.18 -19.75 -1.47
N ASN A 330 -2.92 -20.44 -2.57
CA ASN A 330 -2.98 -19.92 -3.93
C ASN A 330 -4.34 -20.12 -4.63
N TYR A 331 -5.34 -20.62 -3.92
CA TYR A 331 -6.70 -20.62 -4.45
C TYR A 331 -7.19 -19.18 -4.64
N ILE A 332 -7.70 -18.86 -5.82
CA ILE A 332 -8.29 -17.55 -6.12
C ILE A 332 -9.55 -17.36 -5.27
N SER A 333 -9.74 -16.13 -4.77
CA SER A 333 -10.88 -15.82 -3.90
C SER A 333 -10.95 -16.71 -2.66
N PHE A 334 -9.91 -16.70 -1.89
CA PHE A 334 -9.71 -17.47 -0.66
C PHE A 334 -10.90 -17.47 0.32
N ARG A 335 -11.63 -16.35 0.37
CA ARG A 335 -12.89 -16.21 1.10
C ARG A 335 -13.99 -16.87 0.28
N GLY A 336 -14.39 -18.08 0.60
CA GLY A 336 -15.51 -18.70 -0.10
C GLY A 336 -15.42 -20.19 -0.24
N PHE A 337 -14.59 -20.86 0.56
CA PHE A 337 -14.75 -22.30 0.74
C PHE A 337 -16.08 -22.58 1.46
N LYS A 338 -16.80 -23.62 1.02
CA LYS A 338 -18.08 -24.04 1.59
C LYS A 338 -17.98 -24.57 3.01
N ALA A 339 -16.80 -24.90 3.48
CA ALA A 339 -16.55 -25.48 4.77
C ALA A 339 -16.67 -24.43 5.88
N GLY A 340 -17.86 -24.29 6.39
CA GLY A 340 -18.19 -23.73 7.68
C GLY A 340 -17.37 -22.51 8.11
N ASP A 341 -16.38 -22.73 8.94
CA ASP A 341 -15.63 -21.68 9.60
C ASP A 341 -14.32 -21.28 8.91
N ILE A 342 -13.87 -21.98 7.86
CA ILE A 342 -12.65 -21.65 7.16
C ILE A 342 -12.90 -20.49 6.21
N LYS A 343 -12.42 -19.30 6.61
CA LYS A 343 -12.65 -18.02 5.92
C LYS A 343 -11.39 -17.37 5.39
N ASP A 344 -10.22 -17.83 5.86
CA ASP A 344 -8.94 -17.23 5.49
C ASP A 344 -7.78 -18.25 5.45
N LYS A 345 -6.66 -17.81 4.88
CA LYS A 345 -5.45 -18.64 4.71
C LYS A 345 -4.83 -19.16 6.02
N TYR A 346 -5.05 -18.46 7.14
CA TYR A 346 -4.51 -18.87 8.45
C TYR A 346 -5.30 -20.04 9.03
N GLN A 347 -6.60 -19.99 8.91
CA GLN A 347 -7.46 -21.11 9.31
C GLN A 347 -7.13 -22.36 8.49
N LEU A 348 -6.92 -22.21 7.18
CA LEU A 348 -6.53 -23.31 6.31
C LEU A 348 -5.20 -23.96 6.76
N VAL A 349 -4.21 -23.12 7.08
CA VAL A 349 -2.90 -23.57 7.58
C VAL A 349 -3.03 -24.26 8.93
N ASN A 350 -3.84 -23.74 9.86
CA ASN A 350 -4.09 -24.34 11.18
C ASN A 350 -4.80 -25.69 11.09
N GLU A 351 -5.64 -25.90 10.08
CA GLU A 351 -6.30 -27.19 9.76
C GLU A 351 -5.35 -28.18 9.06
N GLY A 352 -4.11 -27.75 8.79
CA GLY A 352 -3.09 -28.62 8.18
C GLY A 352 -3.17 -28.73 6.65
N CYS A 353 -3.92 -27.85 5.99
CA CYS A 353 -3.98 -27.80 4.54
C CYS A 353 -2.82 -26.96 3.99
N TRP A 354 -1.76 -27.62 3.55
CA TRP A 354 -0.55 -26.99 3.00
C TRP A 354 -0.52 -26.98 1.47
N LYS A 355 -1.12 -28.02 0.84
CA LYS A 355 -1.14 -28.25 -0.58
C LYS A 355 -2.54 -28.13 -1.16
N PHE A 356 -2.65 -27.96 -2.46
CA PHE A 356 -3.93 -27.94 -3.15
C PHE A 356 -4.79 -29.17 -2.84
N ASP A 357 -4.20 -30.35 -2.81
CA ASP A 357 -4.88 -31.63 -2.54
C ASP A 357 -5.18 -31.89 -1.06
N ASP A 358 -4.58 -31.14 -0.14
CA ASP A 358 -4.97 -31.19 1.28
C ASP A 358 -6.36 -30.56 1.52
N VAL A 359 -6.80 -29.65 0.63
CA VAL A 359 -8.11 -29.01 0.73
C VAL A 359 -9.19 -30.00 0.25
N PRO A 360 -10.16 -30.37 1.11
CA PRO A 360 -11.21 -31.30 0.72
C PRO A 360 -12.02 -30.84 -0.50
N ALA A 361 -12.32 -31.75 -1.41
CA ALA A 361 -13.02 -31.42 -2.66
C ALA A 361 -14.43 -30.83 -2.42
N ASP A 362 -15.10 -31.23 -1.36
CA ASP A 362 -16.43 -30.73 -0.97
C ASP A 362 -16.40 -29.30 -0.40
N TRP A 363 -15.21 -28.76 -0.12
CA TRP A 363 -15.02 -27.33 0.23
C TRP A 363 -14.96 -26.43 -1.01
N LEU A 364 -14.70 -26.98 -2.20
CA LEU A 364 -14.53 -26.23 -3.45
C LEU A 364 -15.89 -25.94 -4.09
N ASP A 365 -16.57 -24.89 -3.68
CA ASP A 365 -17.90 -24.52 -4.18
C ASP A 365 -17.85 -23.57 -5.39
N LYS A 366 -16.77 -22.80 -5.54
CA LYS A 366 -16.61 -21.88 -6.67
C LYS A 366 -16.02 -22.58 -7.88
N GLU A 367 -16.53 -22.21 -9.06
CA GLU A 367 -16.02 -22.76 -10.33
C GLU A 367 -14.52 -22.49 -10.51
N ASN A 368 -14.05 -21.31 -10.13
CA ASN A 368 -12.64 -20.99 -10.19
C ASN A 368 -11.76 -21.92 -9.32
N HIS A 369 -12.25 -22.35 -8.15
CA HIS A 369 -11.54 -23.33 -7.32
C HIS A 369 -11.44 -24.70 -8.00
N LYS A 370 -12.51 -25.14 -8.66
CA LYS A 370 -12.53 -26.41 -9.39
C LYS A 370 -11.58 -26.38 -10.58
N ILE A 371 -11.63 -25.30 -11.38
CA ILE A 371 -10.69 -25.09 -12.49
C ILE A 371 -9.24 -25.14 -12.00
N GLN A 372 -8.92 -24.47 -10.90
CA GLN A 372 -7.56 -24.50 -10.35
C GLN A 372 -7.15 -25.91 -9.92
N ARG A 373 -8.06 -26.64 -9.28
CA ARG A 373 -7.83 -28.01 -8.84
C ARG A 373 -7.63 -28.94 -10.02
N ASP A 374 -8.50 -28.86 -11.04
CA ASP A 374 -8.42 -29.67 -12.25
C ASP A 374 -7.11 -29.43 -13.01
N CYS A 375 -6.68 -28.16 -13.14
CA CYS A 375 -5.39 -27.82 -13.75
C CYS A 375 -4.18 -28.32 -12.94
N TYR A 376 -4.31 -28.36 -11.62
CA TYR A 376 -3.27 -28.91 -10.77
C TYR A 376 -3.16 -30.43 -10.94
N GLU A 377 -4.28 -31.15 -10.93
CA GLU A 377 -4.35 -32.62 -10.99
C GLU A 377 -4.02 -33.16 -12.40
N SER A 378 -4.56 -32.52 -13.44
CA SER A 378 -4.32 -32.95 -14.84
C SER A 378 -2.96 -32.49 -15.38
N GLY A 379 -2.44 -31.38 -14.88
CA GLY A 379 -1.29 -30.69 -15.46
C GLY A 379 -1.61 -29.89 -16.72
N GLU A 380 -2.88 -29.91 -17.18
CA GLU A 380 -3.35 -29.17 -18.35
C GLU A 380 -3.76 -27.75 -17.97
N GLU A 381 -3.72 -26.83 -18.93
CA GLU A 381 -4.19 -25.46 -18.74
C GLU A 381 -5.67 -25.32 -19.08
N TYR A 382 -6.35 -24.38 -18.41
CA TYR A 382 -7.72 -23.98 -18.74
C TYR A 382 -7.71 -22.75 -19.65
N VAL A 383 -8.50 -22.77 -20.73
CA VAL A 383 -8.61 -21.67 -21.70
C VAL A 383 -10.07 -21.50 -22.14
N ASP A 384 -10.68 -20.37 -21.80
CA ASP A 384 -11.99 -19.95 -22.34
C ASP A 384 -11.76 -19.15 -23.64
N LYS A 385 -11.67 -19.88 -24.75
CA LYS A 385 -11.37 -19.28 -26.06
C LYS A 385 -12.41 -18.26 -26.52
N ASP A 386 -13.66 -18.42 -26.15
CA ASP A 386 -14.74 -17.55 -26.61
C ASP A 386 -14.69 -16.20 -25.91
N LYS A 387 -14.47 -16.18 -24.59
CA LYS A 387 -14.27 -14.93 -23.85
C LYS A 387 -12.98 -14.22 -24.27
N MET A 388 -11.91 -14.96 -24.49
CA MET A 388 -10.63 -14.36 -24.93
C MET A 388 -10.75 -13.76 -26.34
N ARG A 389 -11.42 -14.43 -27.30
CA ARG A 389 -11.71 -13.86 -28.63
C ARG A 389 -12.56 -12.61 -28.52
N PHE A 390 -13.64 -12.67 -27.72
CA PHE A 390 -14.50 -11.51 -27.50
C PHE A 390 -13.71 -10.29 -27.00
N TRP A 391 -12.76 -10.49 -26.07
CA TRP A 391 -11.90 -9.41 -25.59
C TRP A 391 -11.00 -8.87 -26.70
N LEU A 392 -10.34 -9.75 -27.48
CA LEU A 392 -9.46 -9.35 -28.58
C LEU A 392 -10.20 -8.59 -29.67
N ASP A 393 -11.45 -8.93 -29.95
CA ASP A 393 -12.31 -8.25 -30.95
C ASP A 393 -12.68 -6.81 -30.55
N LYS A 394 -12.47 -6.43 -29.27
CA LYS A 394 -12.69 -5.05 -28.79
C LYS A 394 -11.47 -4.15 -28.90
N ILE A 395 -10.32 -4.72 -29.22
CA ILE A 395 -9.06 -3.98 -29.30
C ILE A 395 -8.89 -3.40 -30.72
N GLU A 396 -8.71 -2.09 -30.79
CA GLU A 396 -8.47 -1.35 -32.03
C GLU A 396 -6.96 -1.08 -32.22
N TYR A 397 -6.51 -1.10 -33.48
CA TYR A 397 -5.12 -0.80 -33.83
C TYR A 397 -4.93 0.68 -34.24
N PRO A 398 -3.74 1.25 -33.96
CA PRO A 398 -2.58 0.64 -33.29
C PRO A 398 -2.85 0.36 -31.82
N ILE A 399 -2.18 -0.67 -31.27
CA ILE A 399 -2.16 -0.92 -29.83
C ILE A 399 -0.92 -0.23 -29.27
N TYR A 400 -1.15 0.57 -28.23
CA TYR A 400 -0.12 1.25 -27.46
C TYR A 400 0.08 0.51 -26.15
N HIS A 401 1.07 -0.40 -26.10
CA HIS A 401 1.47 -1.08 -24.87
C HIS A 401 2.22 -0.08 -24.01
N PHE A 402 1.60 0.35 -22.92
CA PHE A 402 2.01 1.52 -22.15
C PHE A 402 2.18 1.21 -20.68
N ASP A 403 3.24 1.75 -20.08
CA ASP A 403 3.57 1.56 -18.67
C ASP A 403 4.27 2.78 -18.10
N PHE A 404 3.97 3.12 -16.82
CA PHE A 404 4.56 4.21 -16.06
C PHE A 404 5.42 3.71 -14.92
N GLU A 405 6.53 4.41 -14.66
CA GLU A 405 7.23 4.36 -13.39
C GLU A 405 7.04 5.67 -12.60
N SER A 406 6.78 5.54 -11.31
CA SER A 406 6.53 6.68 -10.44
C SER A 406 7.10 6.49 -9.04
N PHE A 407 7.28 7.59 -8.34
CA PHE A 407 7.68 7.61 -6.94
C PHE A 407 6.61 8.27 -6.07
N PRO A 408 5.94 7.53 -5.18
CA PRO A 408 4.96 8.07 -4.25
C PRO A 408 5.65 8.71 -3.04
N CYS A 409 6.23 9.90 -3.22
CA CYS A 409 6.96 10.58 -2.16
C CYS A 409 6.01 10.97 -1.00
N PRO A 410 6.37 10.66 0.27
CA PRO A 410 5.59 11.11 1.43
C PRO A 410 5.39 12.62 1.47
N LEU A 411 6.44 13.37 1.14
CA LEU A 411 6.42 14.81 1.07
C LEU A 411 6.38 15.29 -0.39
N PRO A 412 5.53 16.27 -0.74
CA PRO A 412 5.49 16.82 -2.08
C PRO A 412 6.85 17.39 -2.49
N ARG A 413 7.35 17.02 -3.66
CA ARG A 413 8.65 17.48 -4.18
C ARG A 413 8.53 18.64 -5.15
N PHE A 414 7.42 18.66 -5.90
CA PHE A 414 7.21 19.60 -6.98
C PHE A 414 5.90 20.37 -6.79
N LYS A 415 5.88 21.58 -7.31
CA LYS A 415 4.68 22.44 -7.26
C LYS A 415 3.43 21.72 -7.76
N GLY A 416 2.34 21.84 -7.00
CA GLY A 416 1.05 21.21 -7.31
C GLY A 416 0.92 19.76 -6.84
N GLU A 417 1.96 19.18 -6.24
CA GLU A 417 1.85 17.87 -5.62
C GLU A 417 1.19 17.93 -4.24
N VAL A 418 0.59 16.82 -3.87
CA VAL A 418 0.09 16.53 -2.52
C VAL A 418 0.90 15.38 -1.91
N PRO A 419 0.88 15.18 -0.58
CA PRO A 419 1.54 14.03 0.05
C PRO A 419 1.18 12.71 -0.62
N TYR A 420 2.19 11.86 -0.84
CA TYR A 420 2.09 10.58 -1.53
C TYR A 420 1.57 10.65 -2.98
N ARG A 421 1.70 11.79 -3.65
CA ARG A 421 1.44 11.87 -5.08
C ARG A 421 2.37 10.91 -5.82
N GLN A 422 1.80 10.09 -6.70
CA GLN A 422 2.56 9.24 -7.61
C GLN A 422 3.24 10.10 -8.69
N SER A 423 4.41 10.63 -8.37
CA SER A 423 5.15 11.50 -9.27
C SER A 423 5.83 10.67 -10.36
N VAL A 424 5.28 10.70 -11.57
CA VAL A 424 5.81 9.95 -12.72
C VAL A 424 7.16 10.49 -13.15
N PHE A 425 8.13 9.60 -13.37
CA PHE A 425 9.48 9.95 -13.80
C PHE A 425 9.93 9.21 -15.07
N GLU A 426 9.22 8.15 -15.45
CA GLU A 426 9.49 7.35 -16.63
C GLU A 426 8.19 6.81 -17.22
N PHE A 427 8.16 6.64 -18.55
CA PHE A 427 7.23 5.76 -19.21
C PHE A 427 7.90 5.02 -20.36
N SER A 428 7.38 3.84 -20.67
CA SER A 428 7.71 3.09 -21.89
C SER A 428 6.46 2.87 -22.73
N LEU A 429 6.66 2.82 -24.02
CA LEU A 429 5.62 2.63 -25.02
C LEU A 429 6.12 1.71 -26.13
N HIS A 430 5.41 0.60 -26.40
CA HIS A 430 5.55 -0.16 -27.63
C HIS A 430 4.32 0.02 -28.52
N ILE A 431 4.51 0.28 -29.82
CA ILE A 431 3.40 0.53 -30.75
C ILE A 431 3.24 -0.68 -31.68
N GLU A 432 2.21 -1.46 -31.47
CA GLU A 432 1.81 -2.57 -32.34
C GLU A 432 0.80 -2.08 -33.37
N ARG A 433 1.25 -1.86 -34.61
CA ARG A 433 0.41 -1.25 -35.67
C ARG A 433 -0.54 -2.21 -36.33
N GLN A 434 -0.23 -3.48 -36.33
CA GLN A 434 -1.04 -4.58 -36.85
C GLN A 434 -0.82 -5.83 -36.00
N PRO A 435 -1.75 -6.80 -35.99
CA PRO A 435 -1.62 -8.03 -35.20
C PRO A 435 -0.26 -8.71 -35.36
N GLY A 436 0.50 -8.80 -34.26
CA GLY A 436 1.81 -9.44 -34.21
C GLY A 436 2.97 -8.63 -34.82
N VAL A 437 2.73 -7.44 -35.35
CA VAL A 437 3.76 -6.58 -35.96
C VAL A 437 4.20 -5.52 -34.96
N CYS A 438 5.23 -5.84 -34.20
CA CYS A 438 5.90 -4.94 -33.27
C CYS A 438 7.34 -5.43 -33.07
N ASP A 439 8.32 -4.55 -33.18
CA ASP A 439 9.74 -4.84 -32.96
C ASP A 439 10.19 -4.23 -31.63
N LYS A 440 10.88 -5.03 -30.81
CA LYS A 440 11.27 -4.62 -29.45
C LYS A 440 12.08 -3.32 -29.40
N GLN A 441 12.88 -3.03 -30.42
CA GLN A 441 13.78 -1.87 -30.42
C GLN A 441 13.25 -0.73 -31.29
N LYS A 442 12.63 -1.03 -32.45
CA LYS A 442 12.23 -0.03 -33.42
C LYS A 442 10.89 0.62 -33.09
N ASP A 443 9.98 -0.16 -32.49
CA ASP A 443 8.63 0.29 -32.15
C ASP A 443 8.50 0.68 -30.67
N ASN A 444 9.63 0.85 -29.97
CA ASN A 444 9.70 1.29 -28.59
C ASN A 444 10.08 2.76 -28.47
N PHE A 445 9.46 3.44 -27.54
CA PHE A 445 9.83 4.76 -27.08
C PHE A 445 9.86 4.80 -25.55
N ILE A 446 10.89 5.41 -24.97
CA ILE A 446 11.05 5.60 -23.53
C ILE A 446 11.30 7.07 -23.25
N PHE A 447 10.56 7.62 -22.31
CA PHE A 447 10.91 8.87 -21.66
C PHE A 447 11.38 8.56 -20.24
N LEU A 448 12.53 9.07 -19.86
CA LEU A 448 13.07 8.94 -18.52
C LEU A 448 13.64 10.28 -18.09
N ASN A 449 13.21 10.81 -16.94
CA ASN A 449 13.73 12.04 -16.36
C ASN A 449 15.27 12.05 -16.35
N ARG A 450 15.85 13.18 -16.67
CA ARG A 450 17.32 13.36 -16.69
C ARG A 450 17.89 13.44 -15.29
N ASP A 451 17.12 14.03 -14.38
CA ASP A 451 17.49 14.22 -12.99
C ASP A 451 16.33 13.86 -12.06
N SER A 452 16.65 13.44 -10.80
CA SER A 452 15.65 13.13 -9.79
C SER A 452 15.06 14.39 -9.13
N ASP A 453 15.78 15.51 -9.14
CA ASP A 453 15.41 16.76 -8.47
C ASP A 453 14.71 17.77 -9.37
N ASP A 454 14.69 17.52 -10.69
CA ASP A 454 14.04 18.37 -11.68
C ASP A 454 12.61 17.90 -11.99
N ASP A 455 11.67 18.86 -12.07
CA ASP A 455 10.31 18.59 -12.51
C ASP A 455 10.21 18.53 -14.04
N GLU A 456 10.36 17.34 -14.60
CA GLU A 456 10.24 17.11 -16.04
C GLU A 456 8.87 16.52 -16.45
N ARG A 457 7.88 16.50 -15.56
CA ARG A 457 6.54 15.93 -15.83
C ARG A 457 5.80 16.62 -16.97
N ARG A 458 6.08 17.89 -17.24
CA ARG A 458 5.52 18.61 -18.40
C ARG A 458 6.07 18.07 -19.73
N ASP A 459 7.39 17.83 -19.78
CA ASP A 459 8.05 17.27 -20.96
C ASP A 459 7.62 15.82 -21.17
N LEU A 460 7.45 15.06 -20.07
CA LEU A 460 6.91 13.71 -20.10
C LEU A 460 5.47 13.69 -20.64
N ALA A 461 4.58 14.56 -20.15
CA ALA A 461 3.21 14.68 -20.66
C ALA A 461 3.16 15.04 -22.15
N LYS A 462 4.04 15.96 -22.59
CA LYS A 462 4.21 16.30 -24.00
C LYS A 462 4.67 15.09 -24.81
N ALA A 463 5.67 14.36 -24.33
CA ALA A 463 6.19 13.19 -25.03
C ALA A 463 5.11 12.09 -25.19
N ILE A 464 4.26 11.88 -24.20
CA ILE A 464 3.10 10.99 -24.32
C ILE A 464 2.22 11.45 -25.49
N VAL A 465 1.75 12.69 -25.46
CA VAL A 465 0.83 13.22 -26.48
C VAL A 465 1.43 13.17 -27.89
N ASP A 466 2.74 13.37 -28.03
CA ASP A 466 3.43 13.36 -29.32
C ASP A 466 3.56 11.95 -29.94
N HIS A 467 3.47 10.88 -29.12
CA HIS A 467 3.65 9.49 -29.59
C HIS A 467 2.35 8.72 -29.77
N PHE A 468 1.19 9.30 -29.39
CA PHE A 468 -0.12 8.73 -29.65
C PHE A 468 -0.77 9.40 -30.88
N GLU A 469 -1.49 8.62 -31.68
CA GLU A 469 -2.19 9.09 -32.87
C GLU A 469 -3.65 9.45 -32.51
N PHE A 470 -4.12 10.61 -33.02
CA PHE A 470 -5.48 11.07 -32.77
C PHE A 470 -6.23 11.27 -34.09
N ASN A 471 -7.54 11.02 -34.05
CA ASN A 471 -8.44 11.33 -35.14
C ASN A 471 -8.68 12.86 -35.24
N GLU A 472 -9.34 13.31 -36.31
CA GLU A 472 -9.66 14.73 -36.51
C GLU A 472 -10.56 15.31 -35.41
N ASP A 473 -11.39 14.49 -34.78
CA ASP A 473 -12.25 14.87 -33.65
C ASP A 473 -11.53 14.89 -32.28
N GLY A 474 -10.24 14.56 -32.26
CA GLY A 474 -9.42 14.51 -31.05
C GLY A 474 -9.49 13.20 -30.28
N ALA A 475 -10.30 12.23 -30.69
CA ALA A 475 -10.36 10.91 -30.07
C ALA A 475 -9.08 10.11 -30.38
N LEU A 476 -8.64 9.27 -29.43
CA LEU A 476 -7.50 8.38 -29.66
C LEU A 476 -7.81 7.42 -30.81
N ARG A 477 -6.88 7.30 -31.76
CA ARG A 477 -6.86 6.24 -32.76
C ARG A 477 -6.19 5.01 -32.18
N GLY A 478 -6.91 3.88 -32.13
CA GLY A 478 -6.37 2.66 -31.54
C GLY A 478 -6.74 2.49 -30.06
N THR A 479 -5.94 1.71 -29.33
CA THR A 479 -6.19 1.33 -27.93
C THR A 479 -4.92 1.44 -27.10
N MET A 480 -4.96 2.14 -25.97
CA MET A 480 -3.93 2.08 -24.94
C MET A 480 -4.13 0.78 -24.15
N LEU A 481 -3.10 -0.08 -24.09
CA LEU A 481 -3.10 -1.35 -23.37
C LEU A 481 -2.08 -1.28 -22.23
N ALA A 482 -2.54 -1.57 -21.03
CA ALA A 482 -1.68 -1.68 -19.86
C ALA A 482 -2.05 -2.91 -19.02
N GLN A 483 -1.17 -3.28 -18.12
CA GLN A 483 -1.42 -4.29 -17.09
C GLN A 483 -1.95 -3.57 -15.84
N ASN A 484 -3.22 -3.80 -15.47
CA ASN A 484 -3.89 -3.07 -14.39
C ASN A 484 -4.03 -1.56 -14.67
N THR A 485 -4.80 -1.23 -15.69
CA THR A 485 -4.95 0.13 -16.24
C THR A 485 -5.39 1.22 -15.26
N ASN A 486 -5.83 0.90 -14.06
CA ASN A 486 -6.27 1.91 -13.09
C ASN A 486 -5.12 2.85 -12.69
N PHE A 487 -3.91 2.31 -12.61
CA PHE A 487 -2.72 3.09 -12.30
C PHE A 487 -2.42 4.11 -13.41
N GLU A 488 -2.31 3.66 -14.66
CA GLU A 488 -2.03 4.53 -15.81
C GLU A 488 -3.12 5.58 -16.01
N LYS A 489 -4.39 5.18 -15.85
CA LYS A 489 -5.53 6.12 -15.92
C LYS A 489 -5.42 7.24 -14.88
N GLY A 490 -5.08 6.87 -13.64
CA GLY A 490 -4.89 7.85 -12.56
C GLY A 490 -3.77 8.83 -12.89
N ARG A 491 -2.64 8.34 -13.37
CA ARG A 491 -1.49 9.19 -13.74
C ARG A 491 -1.80 10.10 -14.92
N LEU A 492 -2.47 9.58 -15.96
CA LEU A 492 -2.91 10.41 -17.10
C LEU A 492 -3.88 11.52 -16.65
N GLU A 493 -4.81 11.25 -15.74
CA GLU A 493 -5.74 12.24 -15.20
C GLU A 493 -5.04 13.31 -14.36
N GLU A 494 -4.05 12.92 -13.56
CA GLU A 494 -3.21 13.84 -12.78
C GLU A 494 -2.39 14.75 -13.69
N LEU A 495 -1.74 14.20 -14.72
CA LEU A 495 -1.03 14.99 -15.72
C LEU A 495 -1.98 15.93 -16.47
N ALA A 496 -3.19 15.47 -16.84
CA ALA A 496 -4.22 16.27 -17.49
C ALA A 496 -4.72 17.43 -16.61
N THR A 497 -4.72 17.24 -15.29
CA THR A 497 -5.09 18.28 -14.33
C THR A 497 -3.96 19.28 -14.14
N THR A 498 -2.72 18.79 -14.06
CA THR A 498 -1.54 19.62 -13.82
C THR A 498 -1.13 20.44 -15.06
N TYR A 499 -1.33 19.89 -16.26
CA TYR A 499 -0.94 20.49 -17.56
C TYR A 499 -2.15 20.62 -18.48
N PRO A 500 -3.00 21.68 -18.32
CA PRO A 500 -4.26 21.85 -19.05
C PRO A 500 -4.10 21.89 -20.57
N GLU A 501 -2.95 22.28 -21.07
CA GLU A 501 -2.64 22.31 -22.51
C GLU A 501 -2.61 20.92 -23.17
N TYR A 502 -2.41 19.86 -22.40
CA TYR A 502 -2.41 18.46 -22.86
C TYR A 502 -3.66 17.69 -22.45
N ARG A 503 -4.57 18.33 -21.68
CA ARG A 503 -5.69 17.71 -21.00
C ARG A 503 -6.54 16.82 -21.90
N ASP A 504 -7.04 17.38 -23.00
CA ASP A 504 -8.03 16.67 -23.84
C ASP A 504 -7.43 15.40 -24.46
N ARG A 505 -6.15 15.45 -24.86
CA ARG A 505 -5.46 14.31 -25.43
C ARG A 505 -5.12 13.25 -24.39
N LEU A 506 -4.62 13.65 -23.22
CA LEU A 506 -4.35 12.72 -22.12
C LEU A 506 -5.63 12.00 -21.65
N LEU A 507 -6.75 12.70 -21.55
CA LEU A 507 -8.03 12.10 -21.24
C LEU A 507 -8.55 11.19 -22.35
N ALA A 508 -8.34 11.53 -23.65
CA ALA A 508 -8.70 10.68 -24.76
C ALA A 508 -7.91 9.34 -24.74
N ILE A 509 -6.62 9.36 -24.34
CA ILE A 509 -5.81 8.15 -24.12
C ILE A 509 -6.39 7.33 -22.98
N ARG A 510 -6.67 7.97 -21.81
CA ARG A 510 -7.26 7.32 -20.63
C ARG A 510 -8.56 6.60 -20.98
N ASP A 511 -9.46 7.26 -21.71
CA ASP A 511 -10.81 6.76 -21.98
C ASP A 511 -10.84 5.60 -22.98
N LYS A 512 -9.81 5.49 -23.84
CA LYS A 512 -9.67 4.40 -24.81
C LYS A 512 -8.63 3.35 -24.38
N SER A 513 -8.68 2.96 -23.13
CA SER A 513 -7.77 1.98 -22.52
C SER A 513 -8.40 0.60 -22.37
N ALA A 514 -7.58 -0.44 -22.51
CA ALA A 514 -7.91 -1.83 -22.24
C ALA A 514 -6.92 -2.43 -21.24
N ASP A 515 -7.41 -3.32 -20.41
CA ASP A 515 -6.62 -3.97 -19.36
C ASP A 515 -6.28 -5.41 -19.73
N LEU A 516 -4.98 -5.71 -19.77
CA LEU A 516 -4.49 -7.05 -20.12
C LEU A 516 -4.91 -8.12 -19.09
N ILE A 517 -5.08 -7.75 -17.83
CA ILE A 517 -5.59 -8.67 -16.79
C ILE A 517 -6.98 -9.21 -17.18
N HIS A 518 -7.86 -8.38 -17.75
CA HIS A 518 -9.20 -8.77 -18.11
C HIS A 518 -9.24 -9.85 -19.21
N LEU A 519 -8.20 -9.93 -20.05
CA LEU A 519 -8.04 -10.99 -21.03
C LEU A 519 -7.82 -12.36 -20.38
N LEU A 520 -7.05 -12.41 -19.30
CA LEU A 520 -6.61 -13.65 -18.66
C LEU A 520 -7.48 -14.04 -17.45
N LYS A 521 -7.72 -13.10 -16.55
CA LYS A 521 -8.46 -13.33 -15.31
C LYS A 521 -9.96 -13.32 -15.55
N THR A 522 -10.53 -12.26 -15.77
CA THR A 522 -11.92 -11.88 -16.17
C THR A 522 -12.26 -10.51 -15.58
N LYS A 523 -13.32 -9.88 -16.07
CA LYS A 523 -13.95 -8.70 -15.47
C LYS A 523 -15.45 -8.85 -15.61
N LYS A 524 -16.14 -9.07 -14.50
CA LYS A 524 -17.57 -9.38 -14.49
C LYS A 524 -18.38 -8.41 -15.34
N ASP A 525 -18.26 -7.10 -15.09
CA ASP A 525 -19.05 -6.08 -15.77
C ASP A 525 -18.77 -6.03 -17.28
N PHE A 526 -17.53 -6.30 -17.70
CA PHE A 526 -17.15 -6.34 -19.10
C PHE A 526 -17.76 -7.55 -19.85
N TYR A 527 -17.80 -8.71 -19.20
CA TYR A 527 -18.28 -9.94 -19.81
C TYR A 527 -19.77 -10.21 -19.59
N GLN A 528 -20.43 -9.58 -18.61
CA GLN A 528 -21.77 -9.94 -18.16
C GLN A 528 -22.84 -9.89 -19.26
N ALA A 529 -22.77 -8.93 -20.17
CA ALA A 529 -23.75 -8.80 -21.25
C ALA A 529 -23.72 -9.96 -22.25
N ASN A 530 -22.54 -10.50 -22.56
CA ASN A 530 -22.34 -11.53 -23.57
C ASN A 530 -22.16 -12.93 -22.96
N PHE A 531 -21.68 -13.01 -21.72
CA PHE A 531 -21.37 -14.26 -21.00
C PHE A 531 -21.99 -14.25 -19.59
N PRO A 532 -23.33 -14.10 -19.45
CA PRO A 532 -23.96 -13.88 -18.15
C PRO A 532 -23.77 -15.03 -17.15
N LYS A 533 -23.48 -16.25 -17.62
CA LYS A 533 -23.27 -17.43 -16.76
C LYS A 533 -21.83 -17.66 -16.36
N THR A 534 -20.88 -17.06 -17.05
CA THR A 534 -19.44 -17.29 -16.88
C THR A 534 -18.64 -16.00 -16.73
N CYS A 535 -19.31 -14.85 -16.57
CA CYS A 535 -18.68 -13.54 -16.50
C CYS A 535 -17.74 -13.37 -15.29
N ASP A 536 -17.90 -14.16 -14.24
CA ASP A 536 -17.07 -14.19 -13.03
C ASP A 536 -16.10 -15.39 -12.98
N ILE A 537 -16.10 -16.22 -14.04
CA ILE A 537 -15.15 -17.32 -14.18
C ILE A 537 -13.90 -16.79 -14.90
N ILE A 538 -12.73 -17.23 -14.46
CA ILE A 538 -11.43 -16.90 -15.09
C ILE A 538 -11.41 -17.34 -16.56
N ASN A 539 -10.63 -16.63 -17.38
CA ASN A 539 -10.54 -16.93 -18.83
C ASN A 539 -9.37 -17.88 -19.14
N TYR A 540 -8.33 -17.82 -18.31
CA TYR A 540 -7.13 -18.63 -18.45
C TYR A 540 -6.62 -19.06 -17.08
N TYR A 541 -6.16 -20.28 -16.94
CA TYR A 541 -5.39 -20.72 -15.80
C TYR A 541 -4.36 -21.77 -16.17
N ASN A 542 -3.19 -21.63 -15.59
CA ASN A 542 -2.12 -22.63 -15.54
C ASN A 542 -1.63 -22.70 -14.10
N LYS A 543 -1.34 -23.89 -13.57
CA LYS A 543 -0.93 -24.06 -12.18
C LYS A 543 0.26 -23.19 -11.77
N ASN A 544 1.18 -22.91 -12.70
CA ASN A 544 2.37 -22.09 -12.43
C ASN A 544 2.05 -20.59 -12.26
N LEU A 545 0.82 -20.15 -12.53
CA LEU A 545 0.36 -18.81 -12.13
C LEU A 545 0.28 -18.65 -10.60
N SER A 546 0.16 -19.77 -9.89
CA SER A 546 0.10 -19.77 -8.42
C SER A 546 -0.99 -18.84 -7.85
N GLY A 547 -2.10 -18.68 -8.56
CA GLY A 547 -3.23 -17.84 -8.16
C GLY A 547 -3.12 -16.35 -8.50
N SER A 548 -1.98 -15.89 -9.05
CA SER A 548 -1.73 -14.50 -9.43
C SER A 548 -1.72 -14.30 -10.94
N TYR A 549 -2.21 -13.14 -11.39
CA TYR A 549 -2.19 -12.69 -12.79
C TYR A 549 -1.25 -11.50 -13.02
N SER A 550 -0.34 -11.23 -12.07
CA SER A 550 0.70 -10.21 -12.30
C SER A 550 1.52 -10.54 -13.55
N ILE A 551 2.06 -9.52 -14.20
CA ILE A 551 2.86 -9.70 -15.43
C ILE A 551 4.05 -10.63 -15.18
N LYS A 552 4.65 -10.58 -13.99
CA LYS A 552 5.79 -11.41 -13.58
C LYS A 552 5.43 -12.89 -13.38
N LYS A 553 4.14 -13.20 -13.16
CA LYS A 553 3.62 -14.58 -13.10
C LYS A 553 3.12 -15.04 -14.46
N THR A 554 2.45 -14.20 -15.21
CA THR A 554 1.87 -14.55 -16.51
C THR A 554 2.94 -14.69 -17.60
N LEU A 555 3.95 -13.81 -17.60
CA LEU A 555 5.01 -13.82 -18.62
C LEU A 555 5.77 -15.16 -18.69
N PRO A 556 6.37 -15.68 -17.60
CA PRO A 556 7.14 -16.93 -17.70
C PRO A 556 6.27 -18.15 -18.00
N VAL A 557 4.95 -18.08 -17.75
CA VAL A 557 4.00 -19.16 -18.07
C VAL A 557 3.64 -19.14 -19.55
N LEU A 558 3.36 -17.96 -20.11
CA LEU A 558 2.94 -17.82 -21.51
C LEU A 558 4.13 -17.70 -22.49
N VAL A 559 5.24 -17.13 -22.02
CA VAL A 559 6.46 -16.85 -22.80
C VAL A 559 7.70 -17.29 -22.00
N PRO A 560 7.97 -18.59 -21.86
CA PRO A 560 9.06 -19.11 -21.01
C PRO A 560 10.47 -18.62 -21.37
N SER A 561 10.66 -18.10 -22.58
CA SER A 561 11.92 -17.52 -23.07
C SER A 561 12.18 -16.13 -22.53
N LEU A 562 11.21 -15.47 -21.91
CA LEU A 562 11.29 -14.09 -21.44
C LEU A 562 11.13 -14.02 -19.92
N THR A 563 12.04 -13.34 -19.25
CA THR A 563 12.06 -13.26 -17.79
C THR A 563 12.67 -11.96 -17.30
N TYR A 564 12.27 -11.52 -16.11
CA TYR A 564 12.91 -10.44 -15.35
C TYR A 564 14.11 -10.91 -14.54
N LYS A 565 14.30 -12.21 -14.42
CA LYS A 565 15.37 -12.78 -13.60
C LYS A 565 16.74 -12.40 -14.16
N GLY A 566 17.57 -11.80 -13.31
CA GLY A 566 18.91 -11.35 -13.66
C GLY A 566 18.97 -9.91 -14.22
N MET A 567 17.86 -9.18 -14.19
CA MET A 567 17.88 -7.73 -14.40
C MET A 567 18.35 -7.03 -13.12
N ASP A 568 19.10 -5.93 -13.28
CA ASP A 568 19.58 -5.11 -12.15
C ASP A 568 18.41 -4.41 -11.43
N VAL A 569 17.42 -3.95 -12.20
CA VAL A 569 16.12 -3.48 -11.71
C VAL A 569 15.09 -4.50 -12.17
N GLY A 570 14.36 -5.09 -11.25
CA GLY A 570 13.41 -6.17 -11.51
C GLY A 570 11.98 -5.92 -10.98
N ASN A 571 11.75 -4.76 -10.33
CA ASN A 571 10.43 -4.36 -9.83
C ASN A 571 10.35 -2.84 -9.61
N GLY A 572 9.12 -2.31 -9.42
CA GLY A 572 8.87 -0.88 -9.27
C GLY A 572 9.53 -0.26 -8.02
N VAL A 573 9.68 -1.01 -6.92
CA VAL A 573 10.42 -0.54 -5.73
C VAL A 573 11.88 -0.29 -6.08
N GLN A 574 12.54 -1.25 -6.73
CA GLN A 574 13.91 -1.07 -7.20
C GLN A 574 14.02 0.06 -8.23
N ALA A 575 12.98 0.26 -9.06
CA ALA A 575 12.96 1.35 -10.03
C ALA A 575 13.02 2.71 -9.34
N TYR A 576 12.14 3.00 -8.37
CA TYR A 576 12.20 4.30 -7.69
C TYR A 576 13.45 4.45 -6.81
N ILE A 577 13.98 3.38 -6.20
CA ILE A 577 15.26 3.45 -5.47
C ILE A 577 16.40 3.84 -6.41
N ALA A 578 16.48 3.23 -7.59
CA ALA A 578 17.49 3.58 -8.58
C ALA A 578 17.35 5.04 -9.05
N TYR A 579 16.10 5.52 -9.25
CA TYR A 579 15.81 6.90 -9.60
C TYR A 579 16.23 7.89 -8.51
N LEU A 580 15.86 7.66 -7.24
CA LEU A 580 16.22 8.52 -6.12
C LEU A 580 17.74 8.62 -5.90
N ASN A 581 18.46 7.57 -6.24
CA ASN A 581 19.91 7.47 -6.04
C ASN A 581 20.72 7.84 -7.28
N TYR A 582 20.17 8.59 -8.25
CA TYR A 582 20.89 8.94 -9.49
C TYR A 582 22.30 9.47 -9.26
N ASP A 583 22.45 10.43 -8.35
CA ASP A 583 23.72 11.10 -8.05
C ASP A 583 24.41 10.53 -6.79
N SER A 584 23.87 9.46 -6.20
CA SER A 584 24.47 8.81 -5.03
C SER A 584 25.82 8.18 -5.37
N ARG A 585 26.78 8.33 -4.47
CA ARG A 585 28.07 7.64 -4.51
C ARG A 585 27.99 6.20 -4.01
N VAL A 586 26.88 5.85 -3.34
CA VAL A 586 26.64 4.50 -2.83
C VAL A 586 26.12 3.63 -3.97
N PRO A 587 26.67 2.43 -4.21
CA PRO A 587 26.12 1.49 -5.18
C PRO A 587 24.69 1.10 -4.82
N THR A 588 23.81 1.03 -5.83
CA THR A 588 22.46 0.50 -5.67
C THR A 588 22.48 -0.97 -6.14
N PHE A 589 21.92 -1.87 -5.35
CA PHE A 589 21.87 -3.32 -5.64
C PHE A 589 23.26 -3.95 -5.89
N ASP A 590 24.31 -3.42 -5.22
CA ASP A 590 25.72 -3.82 -5.37
C ASP A 590 26.31 -3.68 -6.78
N THR A 591 25.53 -3.25 -7.76
CA THR A 591 25.91 -3.21 -9.19
C THR A 591 25.86 -1.81 -9.78
N LEU A 592 24.80 -1.05 -9.55
CA LEU A 592 24.56 0.24 -10.19
C LEU A 592 25.34 1.38 -9.51
N ARG A 593 26.53 1.68 -10.00
CA ARG A 593 27.49 2.62 -9.37
C ARG A 593 27.39 4.04 -9.89
N THR A 594 26.92 4.19 -11.12
CA THR A 594 26.87 5.50 -11.80
C THR A 594 25.45 5.86 -12.20
N LYS A 595 25.19 7.16 -12.37
CA LYS A 595 23.92 7.66 -12.92
C LYS A 595 23.58 7.01 -14.27
N ALA A 596 24.58 6.84 -15.14
CA ALA A 596 24.37 6.22 -16.44
C ALA A 596 23.92 4.76 -16.33
N GLU A 597 24.54 3.96 -15.44
CA GLU A 597 24.15 2.56 -15.19
C GLU A 597 22.73 2.48 -14.62
N ARG A 598 22.36 3.36 -13.66
CA ARG A 598 21.02 3.41 -13.08
C ARG A 598 19.97 3.76 -14.14
N ARG A 599 20.24 4.76 -14.96
CA ARG A 599 19.36 5.16 -16.07
C ARG A 599 19.19 4.04 -17.11
N ASP A 600 20.26 3.36 -17.47
CA ASP A 600 20.22 2.24 -18.42
C ASP A 600 19.43 1.06 -17.84
N ALA A 601 19.61 0.75 -16.54
CA ALA A 601 18.87 -0.30 -15.87
C ALA A 601 17.35 -0.01 -15.80
N LEU A 602 16.97 1.25 -15.49
CA LEU A 602 15.58 1.71 -15.51
C LEU A 602 14.98 1.57 -16.90
N SER A 603 15.63 2.14 -17.92
CA SER A 603 15.14 2.06 -19.30
C SER A 603 14.98 0.61 -19.79
N ARG A 604 15.88 -0.29 -19.42
CA ARG A 604 15.76 -1.71 -19.76
C ARG A 604 14.58 -2.37 -19.03
N TYR A 605 14.34 -2.01 -17.77
CA TYR A 605 13.25 -2.54 -16.98
C TYR A 605 11.90 -2.10 -17.55
N CYS A 606 11.68 -0.80 -17.73
CA CYS A 606 10.44 -0.25 -18.27
C CYS A 606 10.16 -0.70 -19.73
N GLN A 607 11.22 -0.84 -20.56
CA GLN A 607 11.10 -1.48 -21.89
C GLN A 607 10.61 -2.93 -21.77
N GLN A 608 11.13 -3.67 -20.79
CA GLN A 608 10.76 -5.08 -20.60
C GLN A 608 9.29 -5.23 -20.21
N ASP A 609 8.73 -4.32 -19.40
CA ASP A 609 7.32 -4.36 -18.98
C ASP A 609 6.39 -4.19 -20.18
N THR A 610 6.59 -3.19 -21.01
CA THR A 610 5.77 -3.00 -22.22
C THR A 610 6.02 -4.08 -23.27
N TRP A 611 7.26 -4.59 -23.39
CA TRP A 611 7.54 -5.73 -24.29
C TRP A 611 6.88 -7.03 -23.80
N ALA A 612 6.82 -7.25 -22.50
CA ALA A 612 6.13 -8.40 -21.93
C ALA A 612 4.65 -8.41 -22.31
N MET A 613 3.97 -7.26 -22.30
CA MET A 613 2.58 -7.16 -22.75
C MET A 613 2.41 -7.54 -24.24
N VAL A 614 3.33 -7.10 -25.11
CA VAL A 614 3.34 -7.49 -26.53
C VAL A 614 3.44 -9.00 -26.68
N GLU A 615 4.39 -9.63 -25.99
CA GLU A 615 4.65 -11.07 -26.10
C GLU A 615 3.54 -11.92 -25.48
N ILE A 616 2.96 -11.49 -24.35
CA ILE A 616 1.79 -12.15 -23.74
C ILE A 616 0.62 -12.13 -24.73
N LEU A 617 0.34 -10.98 -25.35
CA LEU A 617 -0.75 -10.87 -26.32
C LEU A 617 -0.53 -11.75 -27.56
N ARG A 618 0.73 -11.85 -28.05
CA ARG A 618 1.12 -12.79 -29.12
C ARG A 618 0.89 -14.25 -28.70
N ALA A 619 1.35 -14.63 -27.51
CA ALA A 619 1.18 -15.99 -27.01
C ALA A 619 -0.30 -16.37 -26.87
N VAL A 620 -1.13 -15.45 -26.37
CA VAL A 620 -2.57 -15.66 -26.28
C VAL A 620 -3.21 -15.85 -27.67
N ARG A 621 -2.91 -14.99 -28.64
CA ARG A 621 -3.43 -15.12 -30.02
C ARG A 621 -3.09 -16.48 -30.64
N ASN A 622 -1.92 -17.02 -30.32
CA ASN A 622 -1.50 -18.34 -30.82
C ASN A 622 -2.23 -19.51 -30.13
N LYS A 623 -2.81 -19.30 -28.95
CA LYS A 623 -3.53 -20.33 -28.18
C LYS A 623 -5.02 -20.46 -28.58
N ILE A 624 -5.61 -19.39 -29.08
CA ILE A 624 -7.05 -19.31 -29.37
C ILE A 624 -7.32 -19.33 -30.87
#